data_11fbea8e6f4da6c54078b7fc57fab7c1
#
_entry.id   11fbea8e6f4da6c54078b7fc57fab7c1
#
_cell.length_a   1.000
_cell.length_b   1.000
_cell.length_c   1.000
_cell.angle_alpha   90.00
_cell.angle_beta   90.00
_cell.angle_gamma   90.00
#
_symmetry.space_group_name_H-M   'P 1'
#
loop_
_entity.id
_entity.type
_entity.pdbx_description
1 polymer ?
#
loop_
_entity_poly.entity_id
_entity_poly.type
_entity_poly.pdbx_seq_one_letter_code
_entity_poly.pdbx_strand_id
1 'polypeptide(L)'
;MRAARDVRAALDQRHRYAHVLRVARMAERLARAHGVDPLSARTAGMLHDLARLYPAERLLRECAARGLAIDAFERAHPIVLHARLGAELARVRFGVDDPGVLSAIRKHTLADAVMSPLDKVVYLADGLEPGRDFADRAALAALAFGDLDAAMRASLASSIAYLRERGLEIAPKTLAAATSCGAHAEEKRPA
;
A
#
# COMPACT_ATOMS: atom_id res chain seq x y z
N MET A 1 -7.19 16.63 -15.19
CA MET A 1 -6.42 16.19 -16.38
C MET A 1 -4.91 16.42 -16.27
N ARG A 2 -4.42 17.46 -15.62
CA ARG A 2 -2.97 17.75 -15.44
C ARG A 2 -2.30 16.68 -14.57
N ALA A 3 -2.84 16.38 -13.40
CA ALA A 3 -2.28 15.39 -12.47
C ALA A 3 -2.08 13.98 -13.09
N ALA A 4 -2.99 13.51 -13.93
CA ALA A 4 -2.86 12.20 -14.57
C ALA A 4 -1.69 12.14 -15.58
N ARG A 5 -1.40 13.25 -16.29
CA ARG A 5 -0.23 13.36 -17.18
C ARG A 5 1.06 13.37 -16.38
N ASP A 6 1.09 14.09 -15.26
CA ASP A 6 2.28 14.23 -14.43
C ASP A 6 2.59 12.91 -13.69
N VAL A 7 1.56 12.16 -13.25
CA VAL A 7 1.71 10.79 -12.72
C VAL A 7 2.24 9.84 -13.79
N ARG A 8 1.70 9.90 -15.01
CA ARG A 8 2.18 9.08 -16.13
C ARG A 8 3.65 9.37 -16.47
N ALA A 9 4.05 10.64 -16.45
CA ALA A 9 5.43 11.04 -16.66
C ALA A 9 6.36 10.58 -15.52
N ALA A 10 5.87 10.59 -14.27
CA ALA A 10 6.63 10.12 -13.12
C ALA A 10 6.83 8.60 -13.10
N LEU A 11 5.89 7.83 -13.66
CA LEU A 11 5.91 6.37 -13.65
C LEU A 11 6.54 5.75 -14.90
N ASP A 12 6.91 6.50 -15.91
CA ASP A 12 7.65 6.18 -17.15
C ASP A 12 7.49 4.76 -17.78
N GLN A 13 6.71 3.86 -17.15
CA GLN A 13 6.44 2.50 -17.59
C GLN A 13 4.94 2.28 -17.77
N ARG A 14 4.52 1.88 -18.98
CA ARG A 14 3.10 1.69 -19.32
C ARG A 14 2.37 0.74 -18.36
N HIS A 15 3.00 -0.37 -17.97
CA HIS A 15 2.39 -1.35 -17.08
C HIS A 15 2.18 -0.80 -15.65
N ARG A 16 3.11 0.02 -15.13
CA ARG A 16 2.98 0.70 -13.84
C ARG A 16 1.85 1.72 -13.84
N TYR A 17 1.76 2.50 -14.90
CA TYR A 17 0.65 3.44 -15.04
C TYR A 17 -0.71 2.71 -15.12
N ALA A 18 -0.78 1.60 -15.85
CA ALA A 18 -1.99 0.77 -15.91
C ALA A 18 -2.36 0.19 -14.54
N HIS A 19 -1.35 -0.29 -13.76
CA HIS A 19 -1.52 -0.74 -12.38
C HIS A 19 -2.12 0.38 -11.51
N VAL A 20 -1.50 1.54 -11.46
CA VAL A 20 -1.96 2.69 -10.68
C VAL A 20 -3.40 3.09 -11.03
N LEU A 21 -3.80 3.05 -12.30
CA LEU A 21 -5.18 3.29 -12.71
C LEU A 21 -6.16 2.24 -12.18
N ARG A 22 -5.75 0.95 -12.16
CA ARG A 22 -6.60 -0.13 -11.61
C ARG A 22 -6.72 0.00 -10.09
N VAL A 23 -5.61 0.31 -9.39
CA VAL A 23 -5.61 0.60 -7.95
C VAL A 23 -6.54 1.77 -7.62
N ALA A 24 -6.43 2.88 -8.33
CA ALA A 24 -7.26 4.05 -8.11
C ALA A 24 -8.76 3.75 -8.28
N ARG A 25 -9.13 2.96 -9.32
CA ARG A 25 -10.52 2.54 -9.54
C ARG A 25 -11.01 1.57 -8.46
N MET A 26 -10.16 0.64 -8.04
CA MET A 26 -10.48 -0.31 -6.98
C MET A 26 -10.67 0.40 -5.64
N ALA A 27 -9.76 1.33 -5.28
CA ALA A 27 -9.84 2.15 -4.09
C ALA A 27 -11.12 2.99 -4.06
N GLU A 28 -11.48 3.65 -5.18
CA GLU A 28 -12.72 4.41 -5.31
C GLU A 28 -13.97 3.55 -5.08
N ARG A 29 -13.99 2.32 -5.62
CA ARG A 29 -15.12 1.38 -5.45
C ARG A 29 -15.22 0.87 -4.02
N LEU A 30 -14.11 0.48 -3.40
CA LEU A 30 -14.08 0.05 -2.00
C LEU A 30 -14.50 1.20 -1.07
N ALA A 31 -14.02 2.41 -1.32
CA ALA A 31 -14.38 3.59 -0.54
C ALA A 31 -15.90 3.82 -0.54
N ARG A 32 -16.55 3.73 -1.70
CA ARG A 32 -18.02 3.82 -1.80
C ARG A 32 -18.76 2.74 -1.03
N ALA A 33 -18.25 1.51 -1.03
CA ALA A 33 -18.85 0.40 -0.31
C ALA A 33 -18.79 0.59 1.21
N HIS A 34 -17.77 1.32 1.71
CA HIS A 34 -17.52 1.48 3.14
C HIS A 34 -17.73 2.92 3.68
N GLY A 35 -18.38 3.79 2.91
CA GLY A 35 -18.65 5.16 3.37
C GLY A 35 -17.41 6.04 3.55
N VAL A 36 -16.29 5.67 2.89
CA VAL A 36 -15.06 6.47 2.83
C VAL A 36 -15.15 7.43 1.64
N ASP A 37 -14.52 8.60 1.73
CA ASP A 37 -14.51 9.53 0.59
C ASP A 37 -13.85 8.92 -0.64
N PRO A 38 -14.63 8.73 -1.75
CA PRO A 38 -14.12 8.09 -2.95
C PRO A 38 -13.05 8.91 -3.68
N LEU A 39 -13.07 10.24 -3.54
CA LEU A 39 -12.10 11.11 -4.18
C LEU A 39 -10.74 10.99 -3.49
N SER A 40 -10.70 11.02 -2.16
CA SER A 40 -9.50 10.78 -1.36
C SER A 40 -8.90 9.41 -1.64
N ALA A 41 -9.72 8.36 -1.69
CA ALA A 41 -9.27 7.00 -2.01
C ALA A 41 -8.69 6.88 -3.43
N ARG A 42 -9.36 7.47 -4.42
CA ARG A 42 -8.87 7.52 -5.80
C ARG A 42 -7.56 8.30 -5.90
N THR A 43 -7.45 9.42 -5.20
CA THR A 43 -6.24 10.26 -5.18
C THR A 43 -5.08 9.49 -4.57
N ALA A 44 -5.27 8.86 -3.41
CA ALA A 44 -4.24 8.03 -2.79
C ALA A 44 -3.83 6.87 -3.70
N GLY A 45 -4.79 6.16 -4.30
CA GLY A 45 -4.53 5.09 -5.25
C GLY A 45 -3.78 5.53 -6.51
N MET A 46 -4.02 6.76 -7.00
CA MET A 46 -3.27 7.33 -8.13
C MET A 46 -1.82 7.67 -7.80
N LEU A 47 -1.54 8.01 -6.54
CA LEU A 47 -0.25 8.58 -6.13
C LEU A 47 0.61 7.63 -5.28
N HIS A 48 0.08 6.43 -4.90
CA HIS A 48 0.76 5.53 -3.96
C HIS A 48 2.16 5.12 -4.42
N ASP A 49 2.37 4.92 -5.70
CA ASP A 49 3.59 4.37 -6.31
C ASP A 49 4.54 5.43 -6.92
N LEU A 50 4.41 6.73 -6.59
CA LEU A 50 5.20 7.81 -7.20
C LEU A 50 6.72 7.61 -7.14
N ALA A 51 7.23 6.93 -6.11
CA ALA A 51 8.66 6.65 -5.94
C ALA A 51 9.01 5.17 -6.19
N ARG A 52 8.07 4.35 -6.66
CA ARG A 52 8.24 2.88 -6.77
C ARG A 52 9.38 2.45 -7.69
N LEU A 53 9.66 3.24 -8.70
CA LEU A 53 10.71 2.97 -9.69
C LEU A 53 12.07 3.58 -9.33
N TYR A 54 12.19 4.23 -8.18
CA TYR A 54 13.48 4.80 -7.76
C TYR A 54 14.42 3.67 -7.30
N PRO A 55 15.69 3.70 -7.74
CA PRO A 55 16.71 2.78 -7.24
C PRO A 55 16.90 2.93 -5.72
N ALA A 56 17.35 1.86 -5.06
CA ALA A 56 17.57 1.80 -3.61
C ALA A 56 18.36 2.99 -3.06
N GLU A 57 19.50 3.31 -3.68
CA GLU A 57 20.34 4.45 -3.29
C GLU A 57 19.62 5.78 -3.36
N ARG A 58 18.76 5.95 -4.38
CA ARG A 58 17.96 7.17 -4.52
C ARG A 58 16.87 7.24 -3.45
N LEU A 59 16.20 6.14 -3.13
CA LEU A 59 15.20 6.08 -2.06
C LEU A 59 15.82 6.50 -0.72
N LEU A 60 16.97 5.93 -0.36
CA LEU A 60 17.68 6.25 0.87
C LEU A 60 18.10 7.73 0.91
N ARG A 61 18.74 8.23 -0.15
CA ARG A 61 19.19 9.62 -0.24
C ARG A 61 18.02 10.62 -0.17
N GLU A 62 16.96 10.38 -0.92
CA GLU A 62 15.79 11.28 -0.97
C GLU A 62 15.00 11.30 0.34
N CYS A 63 14.90 10.16 1.04
CA CYS A 63 14.32 10.09 2.37
C CYS A 63 15.17 10.86 3.39
N ALA A 64 16.48 10.63 3.42
CA ALA A 64 17.40 11.33 4.32
C ALA A 64 17.37 12.86 4.08
N ALA A 65 17.38 13.31 2.83
CA ALA A 65 17.31 14.73 2.47
C ALA A 65 16.02 15.41 2.94
N ARG A 66 14.95 14.66 3.20
CA ARG A 66 13.66 15.15 3.73
C ARG A 66 13.51 14.95 5.23
N GLY A 67 14.56 14.51 5.92
CA GLY A 67 14.53 14.25 7.36
C GLY A 67 13.64 13.05 7.75
N LEU A 68 13.32 12.15 6.82
CA LEU A 68 12.58 10.94 7.14
C LEU A 68 13.52 9.96 7.84
N ALA A 69 13.24 9.64 9.10
CA ALA A 69 14.00 8.63 9.83
C ALA A 69 13.89 7.27 9.12
N ILE A 70 15.01 6.60 8.91
CA ILE A 70 15.08 5.29 8.23
C ILE A 70 15.48 4.26 9.27
N ASP A 71 14.60 3.29 9.53
CA ASP A 71 14.86 2.22 10.49
C ASP A 71 15.79 1.12 9.89
N ALA A 72 16.15 0.12 10.71
CA ALA A 72 17.06 -0.96 10.31
C ALA A 72 16.45 -1.81 9.18
N PHE A 73 15.15 -2.15 9.26
CA PHE A 73 14.46 -2.91 8.23
C PHE A 73 14.40 -2.13 6.90
N GLU A 74 14.00 -0.86 6.96
CA GLU A 74 13.93 0.02 5.78
C GLU A 74 15.31 0.21 5.12
N ARG A 75 16.39 0.20 5.92
CA ARG A 75 17.76 0.29 5.40
C ARG A 75 18.20 -0.99 4.70
N ALA A 76 17.82 -2.15 5.23
CA ALA A 76 18.07 -3.45 4.62
C ALA A 76 17.19 -3.68 3.38
N HIS A 77 15.97 -3.12 3.36
CA HIS A 77 14.97 -3.27 2.30
C HIS A 77 14.52 -1.91 1.73
N PRO A 78 15.40 -1.11 1.10
CA PRO A 78 15.10 0.28 0.73
C PRO A 78 13.87 0.46 -0.16
N ILE A 79 13.47 -0.58 -0.89
CA ILE A 79 12.30 -0.53 -1.77
C ILE A 79 11.01 -0.16 -1.02
N VAL A 80 10.88 -0.49 0.27
CA VAL A 80 9.68 -0.18 1.06
C VAL A 80 9.55 1.32 1.34
N LEU A 81 10.65 2.07 1.24
CA LEU A 81 10.65 3.53 1.40
C LEU A 81 9.85 4.26 0.33
N HIS A 82 9.55 3.60 -0.80
CA HIS A 82 8.79 4.26 -1.87
C HIS A 82 7.43 4.78 -1.39
N ALA A 83 6.80 4.10 -0.44
CA ALA A 83 5.52 4.51 0.12
C ALA A 83 5.66 5.83 0.92
N ARG A 84 6.64 5.91 1.80
CA ARG A 84 6.90 7.10 2.62
C ARG A 84 7.36 8.29 1.77
N LEU A 85 8.30 8.04 0.86
CA LEU A 85 8.78 9.05 -0.08
C LEU A 85 7.65 9.46 -1.04
N GLY A 86 6.82 8.52 -1.48
CA GLY A 86 5.66 8.77 -2.34
C GLY A 86 4.68 9.75 -1.71
N ALA A 87 4.42 9.65 -0.41
CA ALA A 87 3.57 10.59 0.31
C ALA A 87 4.18 12.01 0.32
N GLU A 88 5.49 12.14 0.55
CA GLU A 88 6.17 13.44 0.47
C GLU A 88 6.15 14.03 -0.96
N LEU A 89 6.33 13.18 -1.97
CA LEU A 89 6.21 13.62 -3.35
C LEU A 89 4.78 14.02 -3.72
N ALA A 90 3.77 13.32 -3.21
CA ALA A 90 2.36 13.70 -3.37
C ALA A 90 2.09 15.08 -2.79
N ARG A 91 2.60 15.36 -1.59
CA ARG A 91 2.48 16.67 -0.94
C ARG A 91 3.17 17.77 -1.74
N VAL A 92 4.46 17.58 -2.07
CA VAL A 92 5.29 18.67 -2.64
C VAL A 92 5.00 18.89 -4.13
N ARG A 93 4.77 17.83 -4.90
CA ARG A 93 4.65 17.92 -6.38
C ARG A 93 3.21 18.01 -6.86
N PHE A 94 2.25 17.47 -6.08
CA PHE A 94 0.84 17.40 -6.46
C PHE A 94 -0.07 18.24 -5.56
N GLY A 95 0.48 18.89 -4.51
CA GLY A 95 -0.28 19.75 -3.61
C GLY A 95 -1.31 18.99 -2.76
N VAL A 96 -1.00 17.73 -2.40
CA VAL A 96 -1.89 16.95 -1.55
C VAL A 96 -1.64 17.33 -0.09
N ASP A 97 -2.60 18.02 0.54
CA ASP A 97 -2.52 18.46 1.93
C ASP A 97 -3.41 17.63 2.88
N ASP A 98 -4.29 16.77 2.36
CA ASP A 98 -5.14 15.88 3.15
C ASP A 98 -4.28 14.85 3.90
N PRO A 99 -4.25 14.88 5.25
CA PRO A 99 -3.43 13.97 6.05
C PRO A 99 -3.86 12.51 5.92
N GLY A 100 -5.15 12.25 5.66
CA GLY A 100 -5.68 10.90 5.42
C GLY A 100 -5.15 10.30 4.11
N VAL A 101 -5.15 11.08 3.03
CA VAL A 101 -4.58 10.68 1.75
C VAL A 101 -3.09 10.39 1.88
N LEU A 102 -2.34 11.28 2.56
CA LEU A 102 -0.91 11.09 2.79
C LEU A 102 -0.62 9.89 3.70
N SER A 103 -1.46 9.63 4.70
CA SER A 103 -1.39 8.43 5.55
C SER A 103 -1.57 7.16 4.71
N ALA A 104 -2.61 7.11 3.91
CA ALA A 104 -2.91 5.95 3.06
C ALA A 104 -1.77 5.65 2.07
N ILE A 105 -1.17 6.68 1.47
CA ILE A 105 0.02 6.50 0.62
C ILE A 105 1.19 5.94 1.44
N ARG A 106 1.46 6.45 2.66
CA ARG A 106 2.58 5.97 3.49
C ARG A 106 2.45 4.52 3.93
N LYS A 107 1.21 4.05 4.15
CA LYS A 107 0.94 2.75 4.77
C LYS A 107 0.59 1.63 3.78
N HIS A 108 0.47 1.95 2.48
CA HIS A 108 -0.01 0.97 1.49
C HIS A 108 0.88 -0.26 1.31
N THR A 109 2.17 -0.17 1.66
CA THR A 109 3.13 -1.26 1.46
C THR A 109 3.28 -2.17 2.67
N LEU A 110 3.51 -1.61 3.85
CA LEU A 110 3.83 -2.36 5.07
C LEU A 110 2.65 -2.45 6.05
N ALA A 111 1.58 -1.69 5.80
CA ALA A 111 0.54 -1.40 6.77
C ALA A 111 1.10 -0.68 8.02
N ASP A 112 0.32 -0.61 9.10
CA ASP A 112 0.71 -0.05 10.40
C ASP A 112 -0.25 -0.58 11.46
N ALA A 113 0.13 -0.54 12.74
CA ALA A 113 -0.71 -0.94 13.86
C ALA A 113 -2.03 -0.13 13.94
N VAL A 114 -1.99 1.11 13.49
CA VAL A 114 -3.16 1.98 13.42
C VAL A 114 -3.46 2.31 11.96
N MET A 115 -4.56 1.78 11.44
CA MET A 115 -5.03 1.97 10.07
C MET A 115 -6.42 2.60 10.07
N SER A 116 -6.56 3.78 9.47
CA SER A 116 -7.87 4.36 9.17
C SER A 116 -8.62 3.55 8.11
N PRO A 117 -9.95 3.72 7.95
CA PRO A 117 -10.66 3.08 6.84
C PRO A 117 -10.06 3.41 5.46
N LEU A 118 -9.59 4.64 5.24
CA LEU A 118 -8.93 5.04 4.00
C LEU A 118 -7.58 4.33 3.81
N ASP A 119 -6.78 4.17 4.88
CA ASP A 119 -5.52 3.41 4.83
C ASP A 119 -5.78 1.96 4.39
N LYS A 120 -6.80 1.30 4.98
CA LYS A 120 -7.20 -0.07 4.64
C LYS A 120 -7.67 -0.20 3.20
N VAL A 121 -8.51 0.74 2.75
CA VAL A 121 -9.01 0.79 1.36
C VAL A 121 -7.85 0.83 0.36
N VAL A 122 -6.85 1.68 0.58
CA VAL A 122 -5.73 1.82 -0.36
C VAL A 122 -4.80 0.62 -0.31
N TYR A 123 -4.49 0.09 0.88
CA TYR A 123 -3.71 -1.13 1.06
C TYR A 123 -4.34 -2.33 0.33
N LEU A 124 -5.64 -2.56 0.54
CA LEU A 124 -6.37 -3.65 -0.10
C LEU A 124 -6.52 -3.43 -1.61
N ALA A 125 -6.73 -2.20 -2.05
CA ALA A 125 -6.86 -1.89 -3.47
C ALA A 125 -5.56 -2.19 -4.24
N ASP A 126 -4.39 -1.89 -3.67
CA ASP A 126 -3.10 -2.23 -4.28
C ASP A 126 -2.90 -3.75 -4.36
N GLY A 127 -3.16 -4.47 -3.27
CA GLY A 127 -3.01 -5.93 -3.21
C GLY A 127 -4.01 -6.70 -4.08
N LEU A 128 -5.23 -6.17 -4.27
CA LEU A 128 -6.37 -6.90 -4.84
C LEU A 128 -6.83 -6.40 -6.22
N GLU A 129 -6.18 -5.40 -6.81
CA GLU A 129 -6.56 -4.89 -8.13
C GLU A 129 -6.56 -6.01 -9.19
N PRO A 130 -7.42 -5.93 -10.24
CA PRO A 130 -7.65 -7.07 -11.15
C PRO A 130 -6.43 -7.57 -11.94
N GLY A 131 -5.35 -6.81 -11.98
CA GLY A 131 -4.09 -7.20 -12.64
C GLY A 131 -3.15 -8.00 -11.75
N ARG A 132 -3.47 -8.19 -10.46
CA ARG A 132 -2.73 -9.08 -9.56
C ARG A 132 -3.13 -10.53 -9.84
N ASP A 133 -2.14 -11.42 -9.87
CA ASP A 133 -2.35 -12.85 -10.15
C ASP A 133 -1.85 -13.69 -8.98
N PHE A 134 -2.80 -14.12 -8.14
CA PHE A 134 -2.62 -15.13 -7.09
C PHE A 134 -3.97 -15.79 -6.75
N ALA A 135 -3.92 -17.03 -6.25
CA ALA A 135 -5.09 -17.92 -6.13
C ALA A 135 -6.29 -17.29 -5.41
N ASP A 136 -6.07 -16.67 -4.25
CA ASP A 136 -7.16 -16.19 -3.39
C ASP A 136 -7.59 -14.74 -3.68
N ARG A 137 -7.02 -14.08 -4.68
CA ARG A 137 -7.29 -12.67 -4.98
C ARG A 137 -8.77 -12.35 -5.13
N ALA A 138 -9.50 -13.17 -5.88
CA ALA A 138 -10.91 -12.92 -6.16
C ALA A 138 -11.77 -13.04 -4.88
N ALA A 139 -11.49 -14.04 -4.05
CA ALA A 139 -12.16 -14.24 -2.78
C ALA A 139 -11.88 -13.10 -1.79
N LEU A 140 -10.61 -12.69 -1.67
CA LEU A 140 -10.21 -11.56 -0.84
C LEU A 140 -10.80 -10.24 -1.34
N ALA A 141 -10.89 -10.06 -2.66
CA ALA A 141 -11.53 -8.88 -3.23
C ALA A 141 -13.04 -8.85 -2.93
N ALA A 142 -13.74 -9.98 -3.03
CA ALA A 142 -15.14 -10.08 -2.65
C ALA A 142 -15.34 -9.78 -1.15
N LEU A 143 -14.49 -10.34 -0.30
CA LEU A 143 -14.50 -10.08 1.14
C LEU A 143 -14.28 -8.58 1.43
N ALA A 144 -13.35 -7.92 0.73
CA ALA A 144 -13.05 -6.51 0.91
C ALA A 144 -14.25 -5.59 0.60
N PHE A 145 -15.18 -5.99 -0.26
CA PHE A 145 -16.41 -5.24 -0.49
C PHE A 145 -17.46 -5.44 0.62
N GLY A 146 -17.42 -6.55 1.34
CA GLY A 146 -18.37 -6.85 2.43
C GLY A 146 -17.89 -6.42 3.81
N ASP A 147 -16.64 -6.73 4.14
CA ASP A 147 -16.02 -6.45 5.45
C ASP A 147 -14.55 -6.06 5.27
N LEU A 148 -14.29 -4.77 5.42
CA LEU A 148 -12.94 -4.19 5.24
C LEU A 148 -11.93 -4.72 6.26
N ASP A 149 -12.38 -4.95 7.50
CA ASP A 149 -11.52 -5.42 8.58
C ASP A 149 -11.19 -6.91 8.43
N ALA A 150 -12.18 -7.72 8.06
CA ALA A 150 -11.95 -9.12 7.76
C ALA A 150 -11.01 -9.30 6.56
N ALA A 151 -11.19 -8.49 5.50
CA ALA A 151 -10.30 -8.51 4.34
C ALA A 151 -8.88 -8.08 4.69
N MET A 152 -8.73 -7.08 5.56
CA MET A 152 -7.42 -6.63 6.04
C MET A 152 -6.70 -7.73 6.82
N ARG A 153 -7.40 -8.41 7.75
CA ARG A 153 -6.87 -9.57 8.48
C ARG A 153 -6.42 -10.68 7.53
N ALA A 154 -7.28 -11.07 6.61
CA ALA A 154 -6.98 -12.15 5.68
C ALA A 154 -5.82 -11.81 4.72
N SER A 155 -5.76 -10.57 4.22
CA SER A 155 -4.67 -10.11 3.35
C SER A 155 -3.32 -10.06 4.09
N LEU A 156 -3.29 -9.61 5.34
CA LEU A 156 -2.07 -9.60 6.15
C LEU A 156 -1.62 -11.04 6.47
N ALA A 157 -2.55 -11.92 6.85
CA ALA A 157 -2.24 -13.32 7.11
C ALA A 157 -1.65 -14.02 5.87
N SER A 158 -2.26 -13.82 4.69
CA SER A 158 -1.78 -14.35 3.42
C SER A 158 -0.38 -13.82 3.06
N SER A 159 -0.15 -12.50 3.23
CA SER A 159 1.15 -11.88 2.96
C SER A 159 2.24 -12.41 3.90
N ILE A 160 1.94 -12.56 5.19
CA ILE A 160 2.88 -13.10 6.18
C ILE A 160 3.21 -14.56 5.88
N ALA A 161 2.20 -15.37 5.55
CA ALA A 161 2.41 -16.78 5.18
C ALA A 161 3.32 -16.88 3.95
N TYR A 162 3.05 -16.11 2.91
CA TYR A 162 3.87 -16.05 1.70
C TYR A 162 5.34 -15.68 1.99
N LEU A 163 5.57 -14.67 2.83
CA LEU A 163 6.93 -14.24 3.18
C LEU A 163 7.66 -15.33 3.99
N ARG A 164 6.97 -15.98 4.96
CA ARG A 164 7.52 -17.09 5.75
C ARG A 164 7.91 -18.30 4.89
N GLU A 165 7.03 -18.72 3.98
CA GLU A 165 7.30 -19.83 3.07
C GLU A 165 8.56 -19.60 2.21
N ARG A 166 8.89 -18.36 1.93
CA ARG A 166 10.07 -17.97 1.15
C ARG A 166 11.31 -17.64 2.00
N GLY A 167 11.21 -17.75 3.31
CA GLY A 167 12.30 -17.38 4.21
C GLY A 167 12.64 -15.88 4.17
N LEU A 168 11.67 -15.03 3.78
CA LEU A 168 11.87 -13.59 3.67
C LEU A 168 11.57 -12.90 5.02
N GLU A 169 12.34 -11.87 5.31
CA GLU A 169 12.15 -11.05 6.51
C GLU A 169 10.81 -10.29 6.45
N ILE A 170 10.09 -10.28 7.55
CA ILE A 170 8.80 -9.60 7.68
C ILE A 170 9.01 -8.28 8.42
N ALA A 171 8.54 -7.19 7.84
CA ALA A 171 8.65 -5.87 8.45
C ALA A 171 7.98 -5.83 9.83
N PRO A 172 8.62 -5.23 10.85
CA PRO A 172 8.02 -5.07 12.19
C PRO A 172 6.66 -4.36 12.14
N LYS A 173 6.49 -3.39 11.25
CA LYS A 173 5.21 -2.68 11.04
C LYS A 173 4.11 -3.61 10.54
N THR A 174 4.42 -4.52 9.62
CA THR A 174 3.47 -5.52 9.11
C THR A 174 3.03 -6.48 10.22
N LEU A 175 3.96 -6.93 11.07
CA LEU A 175 3.64 -7.76 12.24
C LEU A 175 2.77 -7.00 13.25
N ALA A 176 3.10 -5.75 13.53
CA ALA A 176 2.31 -4.90 14.42
C ALA A 176 0.88 -4.68 13.86
N ALA A 177 0.75 -4.45 12.55
CA ALA A 177 -0.56 -4.36 11.90
C ALA A 177 -1.36 -5.66 12.01
N ALA A 178 -0.72 -6.81 11.78
CA ALA A 178 -1.34 -8.11 11.90
C ALA A 178 -1.84 -8.37 13.34
N THR A 179 -1.03 -8.09 14.33
CA THR A 179 -1.41 -8.20 15.75
C THR A 179 -2.59 -7.28 16.09
N SER A 180 -2.52 -6.02 15.65
CA SER A 180 -3.56 -5.02 15.96
C SER A 180 -4.91 -5.35 15.35
N CYS A 181 -4.96 -5.97 14.17
CA CYS A 181 -6.21 -6.37 13.53
C CYS A 181 -6.64 -7.81 13.86
N GLY A 182 -5.90 -8.54 14.72
CA GLY A 182 -6.20 -9.93 15.07
C GLY A 182 -5.92 -10.93 13.96
N ALA A 183 -5.01 -10.62 13.06
CA ALA A 183 -4.52 -11.56 12.05
C ALA A 183 -3.53 -12.54 12.70
N HIS A 184 -4.04 -13.65 13.20
CA HIS A 184 -3.19 -14.75 13.66
C HIS A 184 -2.80 -15.57 12.43
N ALA A 185 -1.52 -15.59 12.06
CA ALA A 185 -1.02 -16.61 11.16
C ALA A 185 -1.14 -17.94 11.91
N GLU A 186 -2.05 -18.81 11.48
CA GLU A 186 -2.10 -20.19 12.00
C GLU A 186 -0.72 -20.82 11.79
N GLU A 187 -0.04 -21.14 12.90
CA GLU A 187 1.09 -22.05 12.86
C GLU A 187 0.54 -23.39 12.34
N LYS A 188 0.95 -23.80 11.13
CA LYS A 188 0.75 -25.17 10.70
C LYS A 188 1.34 -26.07 11.80
N ARG A 189 0.48 -26.74 12.59
CA ARG A 189 0.91 -27.82 13.47
C ARG A 189 1.66 -28.81 12.59
N PRO A 190 2.87 -29.21 12.97
CA PRO A 190 3.52 -30.34 12.29
C PRO A 190 2.66 -31.59 12.43
N ALA A 191 2.43 -32.27 11.31
CA ALA A 191 1.75 -33.55 11.24
C ALA A 191 2.61 -34.63 11.88
#